data_a7584a42fcd1e5566d6fe22bbb67bca4
#
_entry.id   a7584a42fcd1e5566d6fe22bbb67bca4
#
_cell.length_a   1.000
_cell.length_b   1.000
_cell.length_c   1.000
_cell.angle_alpha   90.00
_cell.angle_beta   90.00
_cell.angle_gamma   90.00
#
_symmetry.space_group_name_H-M   'P 1'
#
loop_
_entity.id
_entity.type
_entity.pdbx_description
1 polymer ?
#
loop_
_entity_poly.entity_id
_entity_poly.type
_entity_poly.pdbx_seq_one_letter_code
_entity_poly.pdbx_strand_id
1 'polypeptide(L)'
;MGDPGNVGTVLRSALAFGADAVALGPGSADPYSPKAVRASMGAVFSVPVARVKDPAELPGRRVALVAREGTPLHALDASDVTLVVGAEREGLPGAVVAACDEVAHIPIAHADSLNAAMAATVALYELSRITRP
;
A
#
# COMPACT_ATOMS: atom_id res chain seq x y z
N MET A 1 -5.17 -4.21 7.12
CA MET A 1 -6.26 -3.31 6.66
C MET A 1 -7.60 -4.05 6.79
N GLY A 2 -8.29 -3.75 7.86
CA GLY A 2 -9.49 -4.51 8.25
C GLY A 2 -10.79 -4.06 7.58
N ASP A 3 -10.83 -2.89 6.98
CA ASP A 3 -12.01 -2.37 6.29
C ASP A 3 -12.06 -2.91 4.85
N PRO A 4 -13.11 -3.67 4.49
CA PRO A 4 -13.22 -4.21 3.13
C PRO A 4 -13.33 -3.14 2.04
N GLY A 5 -13.91 -1.99 2.35
CA GLY A 5 -13.95 -0.86 1.42
C GLY A 5 -12.55 -0.34 1.11
N ASN A 6 -11.69 -0.23 2.11
CA ASN A 6 -10.31 0.19 1.93
C ASN A 6 -9.49 -0.83 1.14
N VAL A 7 -9.67 -2.12 1.41
CA VAL A 7 -9.03 -3.18 0.62
C VAL A 7 -9.44 -3.07 -0.85
N GLY A 8 -10.72 -2.91 -1.13
CA GLY A 8 -11.20 -2.72 -2.49
C GLY A 8 -10.63 -1.49 -3.18
N THR A 9 -10.54 -0.37 -2.46
CA THR A 9 -9.95 0.86 -2.97
C THR A 9 -8.47 0.68 -3.33
N VAL A 10 -7.72 -0.02 -2.50
CA VAL A 10 -6.30 -0.31 -2.78
C VAL A 10 -6.17 -1.16 -4.04
N LEU A 11 -7.01 -2.18 -4.19
CA LEU A 11 -7.01 -3.02 -5.39
C LEU A 11 -7.31 -2.21 -6.65
N ARG A 12 -8.29 -1.32 -6.58
CA ARG A 12 -8.62 -0.43 -7.69
C ARG A 12 -7.44 0.47 -8.07
N SER A 13 -6.79 1.06 -7.08
CA SER A 13 -5.62 1.91 -7.30
C SER A 13 -4.43 1.13 -7.84
N ALA A 14 -4.21 -0.08 -7.35
CA ALA A 14 -3.15 -0.96 -7.84
C ALA A 14 -3.32 -1.26 -9.32
N LEU A 15 -4.53 -1.59 -9.75
CA LEU A 15 -4.82 -1.81 -11.16
C LEU A 15 -4.61 -0.54 -11.98
N ALA A 16 -5.15 0.59 -11.49
CA ALA A 16 -5.09 1.86 -12.21
C ALA A 16 -3.65 2.34 -12.43
N PHE A 17 -2.77 2.12 -11.47
CA PHE A 17 -1.40 2.65 -11.52
C PHE A 17 -0.34 1.58 -11.81
N GLY A 18 -0.77 0.38 -12.22
CA GLY A 18 0.12 -0.62 -12.79
C GLY A 18 0.97 -1.39 -11.77
N ALA A 19 0.48 -1.56 -10.56
CA ALA A 19 1.15 -2.46 -9.61
C ALA A 19 1.07 -3.90 -10.12
N ASP A 20 2.14 -4.66 -9.93
CA ASP A 20 2.22 -6.04 -10.42
C ASP A 20 1.31 -6.98 -9.63
N ALA A 21 1.15 -6.73 -8.33
CA ALA A 21 0.35 -7.57 -7.44
C ALA A 21 0.05 -6.83 -6.14
N VAL A 22 -0.90 -7.36 -5.39
CA VAL A 22 -1.23 -6.89 -4.03
C VAL A 22 -1.13 -8.06 -3.07
N ALA A 23 -0.39 -7.85 -1.98
CA ALA A 23 -0.30 -8.82 -0.88
C ALA A 23 -1.07 -8.30 0.32
N LEU A 24 -1.88 -9.15 0.92
CA LEU A 24 -2.67 -8.84 2.11
C LEU A 24 -2.03 -9.50 3.32
N GLY A 25 -1.71 -8.69 4.33
CA GLY A 25 -1.15 -9.17 5.59
C GLY A 25 -2.20 -9.69 6.57
N PRO A 26 -1.76 -10.15 7.75
CA PRO A 26 -2.67 -10.65 8.79
C PRO A 26 -3.72 -9.60 9.18
N GLY A 27 -4.94 -10.04 9.40
CA GLY A 27 -6.04 -9.16 9.79
C GLY A 27 -6.68 -8.37 8.66
N SER A 28 -6.19 -8.49 7.44
CA SER A 28 -6.82 -7.83 6.28
C SER A 28 -8.18 -8.44 5.98
N ALA A 29 -9.11 -7.59 5.55
CA ALA A 29 -10.44 -8.03 5.13
C ALA A 29 -10.35 -8.94 3.89
N ASP A 30 -11.37 -9.77 3.74
CA ASP A 30 -11.47 -10.65 2.56
C ASP A 30 -11.69 -9.80 1.30
N PRO A 31 -10.77 -9.87 0.33
CA PRO A 31 -10.89 -9.08 -0.90
C PRO A 31 -12.07 -9.52 -1.78
N TYR A 32 -12.61 -10.71 -1.54
CA TYR A 32 -13.74 -11.26 -2.29
C TYR A 32 -15.08 -11.06 -1.58
N SER A 33 -15.10 -10.36 -0.45
CA SER A 33 -16.36 -9.99 0.20
C SER A 33 -17.15 -9.05 -0.71
N PRO A 34 -18.51 -9.03 -0.62
CA PRO A 34 -19.31 -8.16 -1.50
C PRO A 34 -18.90 -6.69 -1.43
N LYS A 35 -18.58 -6.18 -0.27
CA LYS A 35 -18.18 -4.78 -0.10
C LYS A 35 -16.83 -4.49 -0.75
N ALA A 36 -15.85 -5.37 -0.58
CA ALA A 36 -14.53 -5.22 -1.18
C ALA A 36 -14.61 -5.32 -2.71
N VAL A 37 -15.34 -6.28 -3.23
CA VAL A 37 -15.54 -6.45 -4.68
C VAL A 37 -16.16 -5.19 -5.28
N ARG A 38 -17.22 -4.66 -4.67
CA ARG A 38 -17.86 -3.42 -5.14
C ARG A 38 -16.89 -2.24 -5.10
N ALA A 39 -16.16 -2.06 -4.00
CA ALA A 39 -15.21 -0.97 -3.85
C ALA A 39 -14.03 -1.10 -4.82
N SER A 40 -13.68 -2.30 -5.22
CA SER A 40 -12.60 -2.52 -6.18
C SER A 40 -12.99 -2.22 -7.63
N MET A 41 -14.28 -2.07 -7.92
CA MET A 41 -14.80 -1.88 -9.28
C MET A 41 -14.31 -2.98 -10.23
N GLY A 42 -14.26 -4.22 -9.74
CA GLY A 42 -13.82 -5.37 -10.50
C GLY A 42 -12.31 -5.59 -10.52
N ALA A 43 -11.51 -4.70 -9.96
CA ALA A 43 -10.06 -4.82 -9.99
C ALA A 43 -9.56 -6.09 -9.30
N VAL A 44 -10.29 -6.60 -8.30
CA VAL A 44 -9.93 -7.83 -7.60
C VAL A 44 -9.79 -9.04 -8.54
N PHE A 45 -10.46 -9.03 -9.68
CA PHE A 45 -10.39 -10.10 -10.67
C PHE A 45 -9.28 -9.90 -11.70
N SER A 46 -8.60 -8.78 -11.69
CA SER A 46 -7.57 -8.42 -12.66
C SER A 46 -6.17 -8.31 -12.04
N VAL A 47 -6.08 -7.92 -10.77
CA VAL A 47 -4.82 -7.78 -10.06
C VAL A 47 -4.52 -9.10 -9.32
N PRO A 48 -3.33 -9.69 -9.48
CA PRO A 48 -2.95 -10.83 -8.67
C PRO A 48 -2.97 -10.47 -7.17
N VAL A 49 -3.63 -11.29 -6.37
CA VAL A 49 -3.78 -11.08 -4.93
C VAL A 49 -3.25 -12.29 -4.18
N ALA A 50 -2.42 -12.07 -3.20
CA ALA A 50 -1.89 -13.11 -2.32
C ALA A 50 -2.06 -12.72 -0.86
N ARG A 51 -2.01 -13.71 0.03
CA ARG A 51 -1.91 -13.47 1.47
C ARG A 51 -0.52 -13.83 1.93
N VAL A 52 0.04 -12.99 2.82
CA VAL A 52 1.36 -13.21 3.42
C VAL A 52 1.25 -13.09 4.94
N LYS A 53 2.07 -13.84 5.64
CA LYS A 53 2.11 -13.80 7.12
C LYS A 53 3.21 -12.87 7.62
N ASP A 54 4.31 -12.80 6.90
CA ASP A 54 5.51 -12.10 7.30
C ASP A 54 5.96 -11.17 6.16
N PRO A 55 6.22 -9.88 6.46
CA PRO A 55 6.75 -8.94 5.45
C PRO A 55 8.03 -9.44 4.78
N ALA A 56 8.81 -10.29 5.45
CA ALA A 56 10.02 -10.86 4.86
C ALA A 56 9.74 -11.75 3.64
N GLU A 57 8.49 -12.22 3.47
CA GLU A 57 8.08 -12.99 2.30
C GLU A 57 7.88 -12.13 1.05
N LEU A 58 7.78 -10.80 1.21
CA LEU A 58 7.53 -9.90 0.12
C LEU A 58 8.79 -9.71 -0.75
N PRO A 59 8.62 -9.66 -2.08
CA PRO A 59 9.75 -9.49 -2.99
C PRO A 59 10.21 -8.03 -3.03
N GLY A 60 11.35 -7.81 -3.70
CA GLY A 60 11.85 -6.49 -4.02
C GLY A 60 12.33 -5.71 -2.81
N ARG A 61 12.48 -4.41 -3.00
CA ARG A 61 12.86 -3.49 -1.95
C ARG A 61 11.62 -3.04 -1.20
N ARG A 62 11.53 -3.42 0.07
CA ARG A 62 10.36 -3.15 0.91
C ARG A 62 10.47 -1.76 1.51
N VAL A 63 9.52 -0.92 1.19
CA VAL A 63 9.44 0.47 1.66
C VAL A 63 8.22 0.62 2.56
N ALA A 64 8.45 0.91 3.83
CA ALA A 64 7.37 1.16 4.78
C ALA A 64 6.86 2.60 4.61
N LEU A 65 5.56 2.74 4.35
CA LEU A 65 4.93 4.05 4.27
C LEU A 65 4.44 4.45 5.66
N VAL A 66 5.03 5.49 6.20
CA VAL A 66 4.73 6.00 7.54
C VAL A 66 4.32 7.48 7.48
N ALA A 67 3.87 8.04 8.62
CA ALA A 67 3.26 9.36 8.62
C ALA A 67 4.24 10.49 8.32
N ARG A 68 5.44 10.48 8.89
CA ARG A 68 6.32 11.66 8.85
C ARG A 68 7.82 11.37 8.76
N GLU A 69 8.21 10.11 8.81
CA GLU A 69 9.62 9.74 8.88
C GLU A 69 10.15 9.26 7.53
N GLY A 70 11.46 9.24 7.42
CA GLY A 70 12.13 8.68 6.26
C GLY A 70 12.16 9.61 5.06
N THR A 71 12.35 9.02 3.90
CA THR A 71 12.48 9.75 2.63
C THR A 71 11.11 10.27 2.16
N PRO A 72 11.01 11.53 1.76
CA PRO A 72 9.80 11.97 1.05
C PRO A 72 9.58 11.13 -0.20
N LEU A 73 8.36 10.70 -0.40
CA LEU A 73 8.05 9.71 -1.44
C LEU A 73 8.52 10.14 -2.83
N HIS A 74 8.41 11.43 -3.15
CA HIS A 74 8.82 11.96 -4.46
C HIS A 74 10.35 11.89 -4.69
N ALA A 75 11.13 11.73 -3.63
CA ALA A 75 12.59 11.60 -3.71
C ALA A 75 13.05 10.13 -3.65
N LEU A 76 12.11 9.18 -3.56
CA LEU A 76 12.42 7.78 -3.49
C LEU A 76 12.83 7.25 -4.86
N ASP A 77 13.84 6.37 -4.88
CA ASP A 77 14.12 5.55 -6.05
C ASP A 77 12.98 4.52 -6.17
N ALA A 78 12.23 4.59 -7.27
CA ALA A 78 11.04 3.78 -7.47
C ALA A 78 11.30 2.42 -8.11
N SER A 79 12.58 2.03 -8.34
CA SER A 79 12.89 0.74 -8.93
C SER A 79 12.68 -0.40 -7.93
N ASP A 80 11.99 -1.43 -8.37
CA ASP A 80 11.78 -2.68 -7.62
C ASP A 80 11.23 -2.46 -6.20
N VAL A 81 10.23 -1.58 -6.08
CA VAL A 81 9.63 -1.24 -4.79
C VAL A 81 8.42 -2.12 -4.49
N THR A 82 8.39 -2.66 -3.28
CA THR A 82 7.18 -3.18 -2.66
C THR A 82 6.77 -2.22 -1.55
N LEU A 83 5.66 -1.53 -1.76
CA LEU A 83 5.15 -0.55 -0.80
C LEU A 83 4.39 -1.28 0.31
N VAL A 84 4.77 -1.03 1.55
CA VAL A 84 4.14 -1.65 2.73
C VAL A 84 3.31 -0.59 3.45
N VAL A 85 2.00 -0.82 3.52
CA VAL A 85 1.03 0.13 4.06
C VAL A 85 0.31 -0.48 5.25
N GLY A 86 0.16 0.31 6.31
CA GLY A 86 -0.47 -0.14 7.55
C GLY A 86 -1.99 -0.01 7.56
N ALA A 87 -2.58 -0.48 8.64
CA ALA A 87 -4.01 -0.33 8.91
C ALA A 87 -4.34 1.13 9.27
N GLU A 88 -5.63 1.44 9.19
CA GLU A 88 -6.17 2.73 9.60
C GLU A 88 -5.86 2.98 11.08
N ARG A 89 -5.55 4.22 11.43
CA ARG A 89 -5.26 4.71 12.80
C ARG A 89 -3.98 4.18 13.40
N GLU A 90 -3.76 2.86 13.36
CA GLU A 90 -2.62 2.22 14.03
C GLU A 90 -1.34 2.32 13.22
N GLY A 91 -1.45 2.42 11.89
CA GLY A 91 -0.30 2.39 11.02
C GLY A 91 0.38 1.02 11.02
N LEU A 92 1.65 1.00 10.67
CA LEU A 92 2.45 -0.23 10.64
C LEU A 92 2.99 -0.56 12.03
N PRO A 93 2.92 -1.84 12.46
CA PRO A 93 3.63 -2.26 13.66
C PRO A 93 5.13 -1.99 13.54
N GLY A 94 5.78 -1.65 14.65
CA GLY A 94 7.21 -1.36 14.66
C GLY A 94 8.07 -2.51 14.14
N ALA A 95 7.69 -3.74 14.41
CA ALA A 95 8.38 -4.92 13.90
C ALA A 95 8.32 -5.02 12.37
N VAL A 96 7.20 -4.62 11.77
CA VAL A 96 7.03 -4.60 10.31
C VAL A 96 7.91 -3.51 9.70
N VAL A 97 7.93 -2.32 10.29
CA VAL A 97 8.80 -1.23 9.82
C VAL A 97 10.26 -1.66 9.89
N ALA A 98 10.67 -2.30 10.99
CA ALA A 98 12.03 -2.78 11.15
C ALA A 98 12.42 -3.86 10.14
N ALA A 99 11.45 -4.61 9.63
CA ALA A 99 11.69 -5.64 8.61
C ALA A 99 11.77 -5.06 7.19
N CYS A 100 11.44 -3.78 6.99
CA CYS A 100 11.53 -3.12 5.69
C CYS A 100 12.94 -2.59 5.44
N ASP A 101 13.27 -2.41 4.17
CA ASP A 101 14.57 -1.90 3.76
C ASP A 101 14.67 -0.38 3.89
N GLU A 102 13.57 0.31 3.72
CA GLU A 102 13.49 1.76 3.77
C GLU A 102 12.16 2.21 4.37
N VAL A 103 12.15 3.48 4.80
CA VAL A 103 10.97 4.16 5.32
C VAL A 103 10.72 5.40 4.47
N ALA A 104 9.49 5.63 4.08
CA ALA A 104 9.10 6.80 3.29
C ALA A 104 7.80 7.40 3.82
N HIS A 105 7.55 8.65 3.44
CA HIS A 105 6.32 9.34 3.82
C HIS A 105 5.80 10.20 2.67
N ILE A 106 4.50 10.47 2.70
CA ILE A 106 3.86 11.46 1.83
C ILE A 106 3.86 12.78 2.58
N PRO A 107 4.54 13.83 2.07
CA PRO A 107 4.48 15.15 2.71
C PRO A 107 3.04 15.68 2.70
N ILE A 108 2.53 16.04 3.88
CA ILE A 108 1.20 16.62 4.05
C ILE A 108 1.29 17.92 4.83
N ALA A 109 0.41 18.88 4.52
CA ALA A 109 0.51 20.23 5.06
C ALA A 109 -0.15 20.39 6.44
N HIS A 110 -1.36 19.88 6.62
CA HIS A 110 -2.21 20.25 7.75
C HIS A 110 -2.90 19.11 8.48
N ALA A 111 -2.64 17.86 8.15
CA ALA A 111 -3.22 16.73 8.84
C ALA A 111 -2.13 15.89 9.51
N ASP A 112 -2.52 15.09 10.50
CA ASP A 112 -1.58 14.16 11.14
C ASP A 112 -1.28 12.96 10.24
N SER A 113 -2.29 12.51 9.48
CA SER A 113 -2.17 11.38 8.57
C SER A 113 -3.30 11.39 7.54
N LEU A 114 -3.12 10.63 6.47
CA LEU A 114 -4.17 10.33 5.51
C LEU A 114 -4.85 9.02 5.88
N ASN A 115 -6.07 8.82 5.42
CA ASN A 115 -6.69 7.51 5.41
C ASN A 115 -5.76 6.51 4.72
N ALA A 116 -5.66 5.29 5.22
CA ALA A 116 -4.69 4.31 4.73
C ALA A 116 -4.86 3.99 3.24
N ALA A 117 -6.09 3.84 2.77
CA ALA A 117 -6.35 3.58 1.35
C ALA A 117 -6.03 4.80 0.48
N MET A 118 -6.28 6.00 0.97
CA MET A 118 -5.90 7.24 0.28
C MET A 118 -4.38 7.37 0.20
N ALA A 119 -3.69 7.09 1.29
CA ALA A 119 -2.22 7.10 1.32
C ALA A 119 -1.65 6.11 0.31
N ALA A 120 -2.17 4.88 0.28
CA ALA A 120 -1.76 3.88 -0.68
C ALA A 120 -2.00 4.34 -2.12
N THR A 121 -3.14 4.96 -2.40
CA THR A 121 -3.49 5.47 -3.74
C THR A 121 -2.53 6.57 -4.18
N VAL A 122 -2.27 7.54 -3.31
CA VAL A 122 -1.32 8.63 -3.61
C VAL A 122 0.08 8.07 -3.84
N ALA A 123 0.51 7.14 -3.02
CA ALA A 123 1.83 6.53 -3.14
C ALA A 123 1.98 5.74 -4.44
N LEU A 124 0.97 4.96 -4.82
CA LEU A 124 0.97 4.21 -6.07
C LEU A 124 1.03 5.14 -7.28
N TYR A 125 0.26 6.22 -7.25
CA TYR A 125 0.32 7.24 -8.31
C TYR A 125 1.71 7.84 -8.42
N GLU A 126 2.29 8.28 -7.31
CA GLU A 126 3.62 8.90 -7.32
C GLU A 126 4.70 7.94 -7.83
N LEU A 127 4.70 6.70 -7.36
CA LEU A 127 5.64 5.69 -7.83
C LEU A 127 5.46 5.42 -9.32
N SER A 128 4.24 5.34 -9.81
CA SER A 128 3.97 5.12 -11.23
C SER A 128 4.46 6.30 -12.08
N ARG A 129 4.31 7.52 -11.58
CA ARG A 129 4.75 8.74 -12.25
C ARG A 129 6.27 8.79 -12.39
N ILE A 130 6.98 8.41 -11.33
CA ILE A 130 8.45 8.41 -11.31
C ILE A 130 9.01 7.35 -12.27
N THR A 131 8.35 6.19 -12.39
CA THR A 131 8.83 5.08 -13.23
C THR A 131 8.43 5.20 -14.69
N ARG A 132 7.44 6.02 -15.03
CA ARG A 132 7.06 6.20 -16.45
C ARG A 132 8.13 7.00 -17.20
N PRO A 133 8.43 6.60 -18.44
CA PRO A 133 9.32 7.39 -19.28
C PRO A 133 8.71 8.75 -19.65
#